data_171618ba5a1cd13d44733e38c951a83d
#
_entry.id   171618ba5a1cd13d44733e38c951a83d
#
_cell.length_a   1.000
_cell.length_b   1.000
_cell.length_c   1.000
_cell.angle_alpha   90.00
_cell.angle_beta   90.00
_cell.angle_gamma   90.00
#
_symmetry.space_group_name_H-M   'P 1'
#
loop_
_entity.id
_entity.type
_entity.pdbx_description
1 polymer ?
#
loop_
_entity_poly.entity_id
_entity_poly.type
_entity_poly.pdbx_seq_one_letter_code
_entity_poly.pdbx_strand_id
1 'polypeptide(L)'
;MKILLSGAGGFVGRQAAMELAAAGHQVLTTDRSGAVDLPGDLSDEQFCRGLPDVDAVVHGAAVQYVSADLPLGARRAYFQRNNVEATRLLCRRYAGAPTHFIYIGTSMMYAQDGSMLYTVRSPMAGQGIYSRSKLAALRFVRQLPNPHATVLPCIIGGPGREGLFRPFVAMAKRGTVAYPGEGRNPISMVHVADVASLIRHVVASRAKGLFNAAAADALCIEQWIDLIQAQLGMRRVRRLRIPLAPVRGLSWLTGYRLLAREQLLMLARPHVLAIEESLALGWRPLYDSARIVRDTADFLHKPSHHPVDPGVRRQNT
;
A
#
# COMPACT_ATOMS: atom_id res chain seq x y z
N MET A 1 21.37 1.63 -13.71
CA MET A 1 21.25 2.79 -12.79
C MET A 1 21.48 2.33 -11.36
N LYS A 2 22.01 3.21 -10.53
CA LYS A 2 22.08 3.03 -9.08
C LYS A 2 20.81 3.58 -8.44
N ILE A 3 20.05 2.76 -7.72
CA ILE A 3 18.74 3.10 -7.18
C ILE A 3 18.74 2.91 -5.67
N LEU A 4 18.31 3.92 -4.92
CA LEU A 4 17.98 3.77 -3.50
C LEU A 4 16.51 3.37 -3.36
N LEU A 5 16.25 2.21 -2.75
CA LEU A 5 14.91 1.74 -2.43
C LEU A 5 14.68 1.78 -0.92
N SER A 6 13.83 2.67 -0.47
CA SER A 6 13.44 2.74 0.95
C SER A 6 12.15 1.98 1.23
N GLY A 7 12.07 1.41 2.43
CA GLY A 7 10.98 0.49 2.78
C GLY A 7 11.16 -0.89 2.16
N ALA A 8 12.40 -1.28 1.88
CA ALA A 8 12.76 -2.50 1.18
C ALA A 8 12.34 -3.77 1.96
N GLY A 9 12.30 -3.74 3.28
CA GLY A 9 11.78 -4.84 4.12
C GLY A 9 10.26 -5.02 4.05
N GLY A 10 9.53 -4.03 3.51
CA GLY A 10 8.08 -4.05 3.39
C GLY A 10 7.57 -4.96 2.27
N PHE A 11 6.24 -5.16 2.24
CA PHE A 11 5.57 -6.03 1.25
C PHE A 11 5.85 -5.61 -0.20
N VAL A 12 5.65 -4.33 -0.53
CA VAL A 12 5.94 -3.78 -1.87
C VAL A 12 7.43 -3.67 -2.11
N GLY A 13 8.20 -3.27 -1.07
CA GLY A 13 9.63 -3.03 -1.19
C GLY A 13 10.41 -4.28 -1.59
N ARG A 14 10.13 -5.43 -0.98
CA ARG A 14 10.77 -6.71 -1.37
C ARG A 14 10.54 -7.05 -2.84
N GLN A 15 9.31 -6.92 -3.31
CA GLN A 15 8.98 -7.22 -4.70
C GLN A 15 9.61 -6.20 -5.67
N ALA A 16 9.62 -4.92 -5.29
CA ALA A 16 10.27 -3.87 -6.09
C ALA A 16 11.79 -4.06 -6.16
N ALA A 17 12.44 -4.48 -5.06
CA ALA A 17 13.87 -4.78 -5.06
C ALA A 17 14.20 -5.89 -6.06
N MET A 18 13.44 -6.99 -6.05
CA MET A 18 13.62 -8.12 -6.98
C MET A 18 13.40 -7.68 -8.44
N GLU A 19 12.34 -6.94 -8.71
CA GLU A 19 11.97 -6.49 -10.06
C GLU A 19 13.01 -5.53 -10.64
N LEU A 20 13.50 -4.57 -9.83
CA LEU A 20 14.53 -3.62 -10.24
C LEU A 20 15.89 -4.29 -10.44
N ALA A 21 16.27 -5.21 -9.57
CA ALA A 21 17.50 -5.98 -9.71
C ALA A 21 17.47 -6.88 -10.97
N ALA A 22 16.34 -7.55 -11.23
CA ALA A 22 16.15 -8.36 -12.45
C ALA A 22 16.22 -7.51 -13.73
N ALA A 23 15.89 -6.22 -13.66
CA ALA A 23 16.05 -5.26 -14.76
C ALA A 23 17.49 -4.74 -14.91
N GLY A 24 18.46 -5.27 -14.16
CA GLY A 24 19.89 -4.92 -14.27
C GLY A 24 20.28 -3.63 -13.52
N HIS A 25 19.45 -3.16 -12.57
CA HIS A 25 19.81 -2.00 -11.75
C HIS A 25 20.60 -2.43 -10.50
N GLN A 26 21.53 -1.56 -10.07
CA GLN A 26 22.15 -1.68 -8.75
C GLN A 26 21.17 -1.08 -7.73
N VAL A 27 20.52 -1.95 -6.94
CA VAL A 27 19.54 -1.53 -5.94
C VAL A 27 20.20 -1.49 -4.56
N LEU A 28 20.26 -0.30 -3.96
CA LEU A 28 20.64 -0.10 -2.57
C LEU A 28 19.38 -0.06 -1.73
N THR A 29 19.23 -0.99 -0.83
CA THR A 29 18.05 -1.14 0.01
C THR A 29 18.23 -0.45 1.36
N THR A 30 17.18 0.25 1.85
CA THR A 30 17.18 0.82 3.19
C THR A 30 15.84 0.60 3.90
N ASP A 31 15.92 0.25 5.17
CA ASP A 31 14.78 0.13 6.10
C ASP A 31 15.30 0.23 7.55
N ARG A 32 14.40 0.37 8.51
CA ARG A 32 14.74 0.38 9.94
C ARG A 32 15.15 -0.97 10.48
N SER A 33 14.70 -2.03 9.85
CA SER A 33 14.94 -3.42 10.26
C SER A 33 14.98 -4.35 9.06
N GLY A 34 15.54 -5.55 9.26
CA GLY A 34 15.68 -6.56 8.22
C GLY A 34 17.05 -6.56 7.56
N ALA A 35 17.26 -7.50 6.66
CA ALA A 35 18.50 -7.63 5.87
C ALA A 35 18.44 -6.60 4.72
N VAL A 36 18.97 -5.42 4.96
CA VAL A 36 19.07 -4.32 3.99
C VAL A 36 20.51 -3.77 3.96
N ASP A 37 20.88 -3.15 2.85
CA ASP A 37 22.26 -2.64 2.66
C ASP A 37 22.57 -1.46 3.59
N LEU A 38 21.59 -0.60 3.84
CA LEU A 38 21.70 0.63 4.62
C LEU A 38 20.61 0.65 5.71
N PRO A 39 20.82 -0.04 6.85
CA PRO A 39 19.86 -0.03 7.94
C PRO A 39 19.83 1.34 8.64
N GLY A 40 18.64 1.93 8.81
CA GLY A 40 18.50 3.21 9.50
C GLY A 40 17.10 3.81 9.46
N ASP A 41 16.89 4.86 10.24
CA ASP A 41 15.61 5.57 10.34
C ASP A 41 15.62 6.83 9.47
N LEU A 42 14.78 6.86 8.44
CA LEU A 42 14.63 8.04 7.56
C LEU A 42 14.06 9.28 8.27
N SER A 43 13.58 9.16 9.51
CA SER A 43 13.24 10.32 10.34
C SER A 43 14.44 10.88 11.12
N ASP A 44 15.62 10.30 10.95
CA ASP A 44 16.90 10.80 11.44
C ASP A 44 17.59 11.61 10.33
N GLU A 45 17.83 12.88 10.60
CA GLU A 45 18.45 13.80 9.64
C GLU A 45 19.90 13.42 9.34
N GLN A 46 20.66 12.95 10.34
CA GLN A 46 22.05 12.55 10.16
C GLN A 46 22.14 11.31 9.26
N PHE A 47 21.27 10.33 9.47
CA PHE A 47 21.16 9.16 8.61
C PHE A 47 20.83 9.56 7.16
N CYS A 48 19.84 10.41 6.96
CA CYS A 48 19.47 10.86 5.62
C CYS A 48 20.60 11.60 4.92
N ARG A 49 21.36 12.45 5.61
CA ARG A 49 22.52 13.18 5.05
C ARG A 49 23.63 12.23 4.59
N GLY A 50 23.81 11.10 5.27
CA GLY A 50 24.81 10.08 4.96
C GLY A 50 24.45 9.15 3.79
N LEU A 51 23.23 9.24 3.26
CA LEU A 51 22.81 8.39 2.14
C LEU A 51 23.62 8.71 0.86
N PRO A 52 23.98 7.68 0.07
CA PRO A 52 24.81 7.85 -1.12
C PRO A 52 24.09 8.59 -2.24
N ASP A 53 24.83 9.16 -3.19
CA ASP A 53 24.26 9.66 -4.43
C ASP A 53 23.81 8.50 -5.33
N VAL A 54 22.64 8.69 -5.95
CA VAL A 54 21.97 7.69 -6.77
C VAL A 54 21.27 8.33 -7.97
N ASP A 55 21.06 7.53 -9.02
CA ASP A 55 20.35 7.97 -10.23
C ASP A 55 18.83 8.09 -10.00
N ALA A 56 18.30 7.25 -9.11
CA ALA A 56 16.88 7.27 -8.74
C ALA A 56 16.67 6.89 -7.27
N VAL A 57 15.64 7.47 -6.68
CA VAL A 57 15.09 7.08 -5.36
C VAL A 57 13.70 6.52 -5.54
N VAL A 58 13.46 5.31 -5.04
CA VAL A 58 12.12 4.72 -4.90
C VAL A 58 11.76 4.75 -3.42
N HIS A 59 10.93 5.71 -3.03
CA HIS A 59 10.55 5.93 -1.64
C HIS A 59 9.24 5.21 -1.29
N GLY A 60 9.37 3.98 -0.76
CA GLY A 60 8.26 3.15 -0.30
C GLY A 60 8.12 3.06 1.22
N ALA A 61 9.09 3.56 1.98
CA ALA A 61 9.04 3.54 3.45
C ALA A 61 7.84 4.34 3.97
N ALA A 62 6.95 3.68 4.68
CA ALA A 62 5.81 4.30 5.34
C ALA A 62 5.20 3.35 6.38
N VAL A 63 4.63 3.89 7.43
CA VAL A 63 3.78 3.14 8.34
C VAL A 63 2.32 3.28 7.92
N GLN A 64 1.61 2.16 7.82
CA GLN A 64 0.18 2.10 7.47
C GLN A 64 -0.67 1.72 8.69
N TYR A 65 -0.15 0.85 9.53
CA TYR A 65 -0.82 0.37 10.73
C TYR A 65 -0.02 0.79 11.96
N VAL A 66 -0.70 0.85 13.08
CA VAL A 66 -0.09 1.10 14.39
C VAL A 66 -0.31 -0.11 15.28
N SER A 67 0.63 -0.37 16.18
CA SER A 67 0.44 -1.34 17.25
C SER A 67 -0.80 -0.98 18.08
N ALA A 68 -1.47 -2.01 18.61
CA ALA A 68 -2.59 -1.80 19.52
C ALA A 68 -2.18 -1.02 20.77
N ASP A 69 -0.92 -1.12 21.16
CA ASP A 69 -0.36 -0.51 22.38
C ASP A 69 -0.06 0.99 22.21
N LEU A 70 -0.01 1.50 20.96
CA LEU A 70 0.23 2.92 20.74
C LEU A 70 -0.97 3.75 21.20
N PRO A 71 -0.79 4.68 22.19
CA PRO A 71 -1.87 5.53 22.67
C PRO A 71 -2.51 6.34 21.54
N LEU A 72 -3.82 6.56 21.63
CA LEU A 72 -4.57 7.31 20.59
C LEU A 72 -3.96 8.71 20.37
N GLY A 73 -3.54 9.40 21.44
CA GLY A 73 -2.92 10.72 21.35
C GLY A 73 -1.56 10.72 20.63
N ALA A 74 -0.80 9.62 20.69
CA ALA A 74 0.51 9.51 20.04
C ALA A 74 0.44 9.17 18.56
N ARG A 75 -0.70 8.69 18.05
CA ARG A 75 -0.84 8.21 16.67
C ARG A 75 -0.53 9.27 15.63
N ARG A 76 -0.99 10.50 15.83
CA ARG A 76 -0.72 11.61 14.90
C ARG A 76 0.77 11.89 14.80
N ALA A 77 1.48 11.96 15.92
CA ALA A 77 2.92 12.16 15.96
C ALA A 77 3.67 10.99 15.31
N TYR A 78 3.22 9.77 15.54
CA TYR A 78 3.79 8.57 14.93
C TYR A 78 3.71 8.60 13.39
N PHE A 79 2.55 8.91 12.81
CA PHE A 79 2.41 9.04 11.36
C PHE A 79 3.16 10.27 10.83
N GLN A 80 3.15 11.38 11.58
CA GLN A 80 3.90 12.59 11.22
C GLN A 80 5.39 12.29 11.11
N ARG A 81 5.97 11.64 12.11
CA ARG A 81 7.39 11.29 12.11
C ARG A 81 7.73 10.32 10.98
N ASN A 82 7.02 9.20 10.88
CA ASN A 82 7.41 8.09 10.01
C ASN A 82 7.05 8.29 8.54
N ASN A 83 6.00 9.04 8.23
CA ASN A 83 5.56 9.24 6.85
C ASN A 83 5.90 10.63 6.32
N VAL A 84 5.70 11.68 7.13
CA VAL A 84 5.86 13.06 6.66
C VAL A 84 7.30 13.52 6.81
N GLU A 85 7.85 13.42 8.01
CA GLU A 85 9.21 13.87 8.31
C GLU A 85 10.25 13.04 7.57
N ALA A 86 10.12 11.71 7.58
CA ALA A 86 10.98 10.83 6.81
C ALA A 86 11.00 11.18 5.30
N THR A 87 9.83 11.45 4.72
CA THR A 87 9.76 11.89 3.31
C THR A 87 10.39 13.27 3.13
N ARG A 88 10.16 14.22 4.05
CA ARG A 88 10.73 15.57 4.00
C ARG A 88 12.26 15.52 4.00
N LEU A 89 12.85 14.76 4.91
CA LEU A 89 14.31 14.63 5.03
C LEU A 89 14.92 13.97 3.81
N LEU A 90 14.27 12.92 3.29
CA LEU A 90 14.74 12.25 2.08
C LEU A 90 14.64 13.17 0.85
N CYS A 91 13.55 13.93 0.70
CA CYS A 91 13.42 14.95 -0.33
C CYS A 91 14.53 16.01 -0.22
N ARG A 92 14.83 16.49 1.01
CA ARG A 92 15.91 17.46 1.26
C ARG A 92 17.29 16.91 0.87
N ARG A 93 17.57 15.62 1.15
CA ARG A 93 18.82 14.96 0.79
C ARG A 93 19.09 14.99 -0.71
N TYR A 94 18.05 14.80 -1.51
CA TYR A 94 18.20 14.70 -2.96
C TYR A 94 17.75 15.95 -3.73
N ALA A 95 17.32 17.01 -3.05
CA ALA A 95 16.90 18.25 -3.70
C ALA A 95 18.05 18.86 -4.54
N GLY A 96 17.76 19.18 -5.80
CA GLY A 96 18.73 19.75 -6.73
C GLY A 96 19.75 18.77 -7.34
N ALA A 97 19.80 17.51 -6.89
CA ALA A 97 20.60 16.48 -7.55
C ALA A 97 19.91 15.99 -8.84
N PRO A 98 20.63 15.41 -9.83
CA PRO A 98 20.02 14.87 -11.05
C PRO A 98 19.24 13.56 -10.82
N THR A 99 18.82 13.31 -9.61
CA THR A 99 18.15 12.11 -9.14
C THR A 99 16.67 12.13 -9.50
N HIS A 100 16.14 11.06 -10.10
CA HIS A 100 14.72 10.86 -10.32
C HIS A 100 14.06 10.35 -9.03
N PHE A 101 13.04 11.05 -8.51
CA PHE A 101 12.41 10.71 -7.25
C PHE A 101 11.03 10.08 -7.46
N ILE A 102 10.89 8.80 -7.11
CA ILE A 102 9.63 8.05 -7.22
C ILE A 102 9.05 7.83 -5.83
N TYR A 103 7.88 8.41 -5.58
CA TYR A 103 7.15 8.26 -4.32
C TYR A 103 6.05 7.20 -4.44
N ILE A 104 6.02 6.25 -3.53
CA ILE A 104 4.93 5.29 -3.44
C ILE A 104 3.86 5.87 -2.54
N GLY A 105 2.81 6.41 -3.16
CA GLY A 105 1.65 6.96 -2.49
C GLY A 105 0.59 5.90 -2.13
N THR A 106 -0.66 6.27 -2.24
CA THR A 106 -1.82 5.38 -2.09
C THR A 106 -3.05 6.04 -2.70
N SER A 107 -3.94 5.27 -3.29
CA SER A 107 -5.24 5.77 -3.77
C SER A 107 -6.15 6.29 -2.66
N MET A 108 -5.88 5.94 -1.41
CA MET A 108 -6.61 6.50 -0.24
C MET A 108 -6.38 8.01 -0.06
N MET A 109 -5.46 8.63 -0.79
CA MET A 109 -5.31 10.09 -0.83
C MET A 109 -6.42 10.78 -1.60
N TYR A 110 -7.10 10.11 -2.52
CA TYR A 110 -8.26 10.68 -3.20
C TYR A 110 -9.39 11.00 -2.23
N ALA A 111 -10.14 12.06 -2.52
CA ALA A 111 -11.34 12.39 -1.79
C ALA A 111 -12.38 11.29 -2.00
N GLN A 112 -12.77 10.60 -0.93
CA GLN A 112 -13.79 9.55 -1.00
C GLN A 112 -15.19 10.19 -1.06
N ASP A 113 -15.47 10.89 -2.16
CA ASP A 113 -16.70 11.68 -2.39
C ASP A 113 -17.87 10.85 -2.93
N GLY A 114 -17.62 9.59 -3.31
CA GLY A 114 -18.61 8.69 -3.88
C GLY A 114 -18.53 8.59 -5.41
N SER A 115 -17.52 9.23 -6.02
CA SER A 115 -17.24 9.06 -7.45
C SER A 115 -17.06 7.60 -7.80
N MET A 116 -17.58 7.19 -8.96
CA MET A 116 -17.44 5.82 -9.45
C MET A 116 -16.03 5.51 -9.94
N LEU A 117 -15.30 6.53 -10.43
CA LEU A 117 -13.98 6.38 -11.02
C LEU A 117 -13.05 7.51 -10.55
N TYR A 118 -11.86 7.15 -10.06
CA TYR A 118 -10.82 8.09 -9.68
C TYR A 118 -9.69 8.10 -10.69
N THR A 119 -9.48 9.24 -11.32
CA THR A 119 -8.34 9.50 -12.21
C THR A 119 -7.21 10.19 -11.44
N VAL A 120 -6.03 10.33 -12.04
CA VAL A 120 -4.93 11.12 -11.43
C VAL A 120 -5.26 12.60 -11.25
N ARG A 121 -6.35 13.09 -11.88
CA ARG A 121 -6.86 14.46 -11.75
C ARG A 121 -7.93 14.60 -10.66
N SER A 122 -8.41 13.50 -10.11
CA SER A 122 -9.44 13.52 -9.04
C SER A 122 -8.94 14.24 -7.81
N PRO A 123 -9.81 14.96 -7.08
CA PRO A 123 -9.44 15.69 -5.88
C PRO A 123 -8.81 14.79 -4.82
N MET A 124 -7.78 15.28 -4.16
CA MET A 124 -7.11 14.60 -3.04
C MET A 124 -7.42 15.31 -1.73
N ALA A 125 -7.97 14.59 -0.75
CA ALA A 125 -8.32 15.14 0.56
C ALA A 125 -7.74 14.36 1.75
N GLY A 126 -7.51 13.06 1.59
CA GLY A 126 -7.06 12.19 2.68
C GLY A 126 -8.01 12.22 3.89
N GLN A 127 -8.82 11.22 4.11
CA GLN A 127 -9.91 11.29 5.10
C GLN A 127 -9.58 10.59 6.42
N GLY A 128 -8.50 9.81 6.49
CA GLY A 128 -8.00 9.20 7.71
C GLY A 128 -6.58 9.68 8.05
N ILE A 129 -6.06 9.20 9.15
CA ILE A 129 -4.74 9.64 9.66
C ILE A 129 -3.60 9.22 8.72
N TYR A 130 -3.68 7.99 8.19
CA TYR A 130 -2.71 7.46 7.24
C TYR A 130 -2.74 8.23 5.92
N SER A 131 -3.90 8.31 5.28
CA SER A 131 -4.05 8.99 3.99
C SER A 131 -3.69 10.48 4.06
N ARG A 132 -4.00 11.16 5.17
CA ARG A 132 -3.55 12.54 5.43
C ARG A 132 -2.03 12.66 5.54
N SER A 133 -1.38 11.71 6.24
CA SER A 133 0.08 11.70 6.35
C SER A 133 0.76 11.47 4.99
N LYS A 134 0.22 10.54 4.18
CA LYS A 134 0.73 10.31 2.82
C LYS A 134 0.52 11.52 1.90
N LEU A 135 -0.62 12.18 2.02
CA LEU A 135 -0.89 13.41 1.26
C LEU A 135 0.00 14.57 1.71
N ALA A 136 0.26 14.71 3.02
CA ALA A 136 1.18 15.72 3.54
C ALA A 136 2.62 15.47 3.06
N ALA A 137 3.06 14.21 3.03
CA ALA A 137 4.34 13.81 2.47
C ALA A 137 4.47 14.13 0.97
N LEU A 138 3.41 13.87 0.19
CA LEU A 138 3.38 14.19 -1.24
C LEU A 138 3.64 15.67 -1.54
N ARG A 139 3.31 16.59 -0.62
CA ARG A 139 3.59 18.02 -0.80
C ARG A 139 5.08 18.31 -0.93
N PHE A 140 5.93 17.63 -0.14
CA PHE A 140 7.38 17.77 -0.24
C PHE A 140 7.91 17.19 -1.56
N VAL A 141 7.36 16.06 -2.02
CA VAL A 141 7.75 15.47 -3.32
C VAL A 141 7.40 16.41 -4.47
N ARG A 142 6.21 17.03 -4.44
CA ARG A 142 5.77 18.00 -5.47
C ARG A 142 6.58 19.30 -5.49
N GLN A 143 7.25 19.62 -4.39
CA GLN A 143 8.12 20.80 -4.29
C GLN A 143 9.56 20.53 -4.74
N LEU A 144 9.92 19.27 -5.04
CA LEU A 144 11.23 18.93 -5.53
C LEU A 144 11.48 19.58 -6.90
N PRO A 145 12.64 20.24 -7.10
CA PRO A 145 13.05 20.70 -8.41
C PRO A 145 13.42 19.54 -9.35
N ASN A 146 13.66 18.37 -8.80
CA ASN A 146 14.03 17.16 -9.51
C ASN A 146 12.88 16.59 -10.34
N PRO A 147 13.15 15.81 -11.41
CA PRO A 147 12.15 14.93 -11.98
C PRO A 147 11.56 14.01 -10.92
N HIS A 148 10.23 14.01 -10.76
CA HIS A 148 9.57 13.17 -9.77
C HIS A 148 8.27 12.56 -10.29
N ALA A 149 7.97 11.37 -9.77
CA ALA A 149 6.74 10.63 -10.04
C ALA A 149 6.11 10.12 -8.74
N THR A 150 4.83 9.84 -8.78
CA THR A 150 4.13 9.17 -7.68
C THR A 150 3.30 8.02 -8.21
N VAL A 151 3.54 6.83 -7.70
CA VAL A 151 2.73 5.63 -7.95
C VAL A 151 1.66 5.54 -6.88
N LEU A 152 0.40 5.40 -7.28
CA LEU A 152 -0.79 5.41 -6.43
C LEU A 152 -1.47 4.03 -6.45
N PRO A 153 -0.97 3.04 -5.70
CA PRO A 153 -1.63 1.75 -5.66
C PRO A 153 -2.95 1.81 -4.88
N CYS A 154 -3.93 1.04 -5.35
CA CYS A 154 -5.16 0.72 -4.62
C CYS A 154 -4.93 -0.38 -3.58
N ILE A 155 -5.91 -1.27 -3.32
CA ILE A 155 -5.71 -2.42 -2.46
C ILE A 155 -4.69 -3.36 -3.10
N ILE A 156 -3.55 -3.51 -2.46
CA ILE A 156 -2.51 -4.42 -2.94
C ILE A 156 -2.76 -5.81 -2.38
N GLY A 157 -2.86 -6.82 -3.26
CA GLY A 157 -2.95 -8.23 -2.91
C GLY A 157 -1.77 -9.04 -3.45
N GLY A 158 -1.80 -10.34 -3.20
CA GLY A 158 -0.78 -11.30 -3.62
C GLY A 158 -0.14 -12.04 -2.44
N PRO A 159 0.75 -13.02 -2.71
CA PRO A 159 1.45 -13.79 -1.68
C PRO A 159 2.24 -12.90 -0.73
N GLY A 160 2.09 -13.13 0.58
CA GLY A 160 2.70 -12.29 1.63
C GLY A 160 1.80 -11.17 2.15
N ARG A 161 0.64 -10.93 1.53
CA ARG A 161 -0.32 -9.91 2.02
C ARG A 161 -1.28 -10.49 3.05
N GLU A 162 -1.26 -9.93 4.24
CA GLU A 162 -2.19 -10.30 5.30
C GLU A 162 -3.35 -9.30 5.40
N GLY A 163 -3.07 -8.12 5.84
CA GLY A 163 -3.93 -6.93 5.92
C GLY A 163 -5.44 -7.21 5.95
N LEU A 164 -6.16 -6.63 5.00
CA LEU A 164 -7.61 -6.73 4.88
C LEU A 164 -8.10 -8.16 4.57
N PHE A 165 -7.30 -9.00 3.90
CA PHE A 165 -7.73 -10.33 3.45
C PHE A 165 -7.71 -11.38 4.56
N ARG A 166 -6.78 -11.28 5.53
CA ARG A 166 -6.67 -12.26 6.63
C ARG A 166 -7.99 -12.44 7.41
N PRO A 167 -8.69 -11.39 7.84
CA PRO A 167 -10.01 -11.53 8.47
C PRO A 167 -11.04 -12.25 7.59
N PHE A 168 -11.10 -11.91 6.29
CA PHE A 168 -12.05 -12.55 5.37
C PHE A 168 -11.77 -14.06 5.22
N VAL A 169 -10.52 -14.44 5.00
CA VAL A 169 -10.12 -15.85 4.91
C VAL A 169 -10.38 -16.59 6.24
N ALA A 170 -10.06 -15.96 7.38
CA ALA A 170 -10.28 -16.56 8.70
C ALA A 170 -11.78 -16.75 9.00
N MET A 171 -12.63 -15.79 8.64
CA MET A 171 -14.07 -15.88 8.78
C MET A 171 -14.66 -16.93 7.82
N ALA A 172 -14.19 -16.98 6.57
CA ALA A 172 -14.63 -17.98 5.61
C ALA A 172 -14.32 -19.39 6.12
N LYS A 173 -13.12 -19.67 6.63
CA LYS A 173 -12.77 -20.96 7.26
C LYS A 173 -13.71 -21.38 8.39
N ARG A 174 -14.36 -20.42 9.05
CA ARG A 174 -15.38 -20.67 10.09
C ARG A 174 -16.82 -20.80 9.53
N GLY A 175 -16.96 -20.77 8.20
CA GLY A 175 -18.24 -20.93 7.53
C GLY A 175 -19.13 -19.68 7.52
N THR A 176 -18.67 -18.52 8.06
CA THR A 176 -19.44 -17.28 8.07
C THR A 176 -18.52 -16.09 7.84
N VAL A 177 -18.87 -15.22 6.88
CA VAL A 177 -18.16 -13.96 6.63
C VAL A 177 -19.09 -12.79 6.90
N ALA A 178 -18.69 -11.96 7.86
CA ALA A 178 -19.34 -10.70 8.18
C ALA A 178 -18.63 -9.53 7.52
N TYR A 179 -19.37 -8.60 6.91
CA TYR A 179 -18.80 -7.43 6.25
C TYR A 179 -19.71 -6.21 6.36
N PRO A 180 -19.17 -4.98 6.37
CA PRO A 180 -19.94 -3.76 6.48
C PRO A 180 -20.63 -3.39 5.16
N GLY A 181 -21.86 -2.92 5.24
CA GLY A 181 -22.62 -2.43 4.10
C GLY A 181 -23.17 -3.54 3.20
N GLU A 182 -23.50 -3.18 1.96
CA GLU A 182 -24.10 -4.09 0.97
C GLU A 182 -23.09 -5.05 0.31
N GLY A 183 -21.81 -4.72 0.36
CA GLY A 183 -20.76 -5.53 -0.25
C GLY A 183 -20.76 -5.55 -1.77
N ARG A 184 -21.47 -4.63 -2.42
CA ARG A 184 -21.65 -4.56 -3.89
C ARG A 184 -20.87 -3.44 -4.58
N ASN A 185 -20.24 -2.55 -3.81
CA ASN A 185 -19.42 -1.49 -4.37
C ASN A 185 -18.19 -2.07 -5.07
N PRO A 186 -17.89 -1.67 -6.33
CA PRO A 186 -16.68 -2.09 -7.00
C PRO A 186 -15.45 -1.44 -6.36
N ILE A 187 -14.42 -2.24 -6.17
CA ILE A 187 -13.17 -1.84 -5.53
C ILE A 187 -12.00 -2.35 -6.38
N SER A 188 -11.16 -1.44 -6.84
CA SER A 188 -9.94 -1.79 -7.56
C SER A 188 -8.93 -2.47 -6.64
N MET A 189 -8.24 -3.45 -7.21
CA MET A 189 -7.14 -4.16 -6.60
C MET A 189 -5.93 -4.14 -7.53
N VAL A 190 -4.75 -4.38 -7.00
CA VAL A 190 -3.52 -4.55 -7.78
C VAL A 190 -2.67 -5.67 -7.18
N HIS A 191 -2.06 -6.48 -8.02
CA HIS A 191 -1.07 -7.47 -7.55
C HIS A 191 0.24 -6.77 -7.17
N VAL A 192 0.90 -7.27 -6.13
CA VAL A 192 2.18 -6.68 -5.68
C VAL A 192 3.25 -6.70 -6.79
N ALA A 193 3.27 -7.74 -7.62
CA ALA A 193 4.17 -7.83 -8.78
C ALA A 193 3.86 -6.75 -9.83
N ASP A 194 2.58 -6.42 -10.06
CA ASP A 194 2.18 -5.36 -10.99
C ASP A 194 2.57 -3.98 -10.45
N VAL A 195 2.49 -3.76 -9.12
CA VAL A 195 3.02 -2.52 -8.51
C VAL A 195 4.52 -2.40 -8.74
N ALA A 196 5.28 -3.47 -8.52
CA ALA A 196 6.72 -3.50 -8.74
C ALA A 196 7.08 -3.27 -10.22
N SER A 197 6.35 -3.91 -11.13
CA SER A 197 6.49 -3.71 -12.57
C SER A 197 6.20 -2.26 -12.99
N LEU A 198 5.16 -1.62 -12.44
CA LEU A 198 4.89 -0.20 -12.71
C LEU A 198 6.02 0.69 -12.20
N ILE A 199 6.55 0.43 -11.00
CA ILE A 199 7.71 1.14 -10.47
C ILE A 199 8.88 1.04 -11.45
N ARG A 200 9.19 -0.16 -11.97
CA ARG A 200 10.23 -0.38 -12.98
C ARG A 200 9.99 0.45 -14.25
N HIS A 201 8.76 0.49 -14.78
CA HIS A 201 8.42 1.30 -15.96
C HIS A 201 8.65 2.80 -15.70
N VAL A 202 8.21 3.29 -14.54
CA VAL A 202 8.41 4.70 -14.13
C VAL A 202 9.90 5.03 -14.00
N VAL A 203 10.70 4.15 -13.42
CA VAL A 203 12.16 4.31 -13.32
C VAL A 203 12.80 4.32 -14.68
N ALA A 204 12.51 3.33 -15.53
CA ALA A 204 13.13 3.17 -16.85
C ALA A 204 12.83 4.33 -17.79
N SER A 205 11.61 4.83 -17.79
CA SER A 205 11.19 5.97 -18.64
C SER A 205 11.50 7.34 -18.05
N ARG A 206 12.00 7.41 -16.80
CA ARG A 206 12.13 8.65 -16.02
C ARG A 206 10.85 9.52 -16.05
N ALA A 207 9.70 8.84 -16.05
CA ALA A 207 8.39 9.47 -16.16
C ALA A 207 8.10 10.41 -14.98
N LYS A 208 7.35 11.47 -15.25
CA LYS A 208 6.92 12.46 -14.26
C LYS A 208 5.41 12.43 -14.08
N GLY A 209 4.93 12.76 -12.89
CA GLY A 209 3.50 12.88 -12.63
C GLY A 209 2.96 11.79 -11.72
N LEU A 210 1.66 11.52 -11.87
CA LEU A 210 0.91 10.58 -11.03
C LEU A 210 0.50 9.36 -11.87
N PHE A 211 0.66 8.16 -11.31
CA PHE A 211 0.35 6.90 -11.96
C PHE A 211 -0.47 6.01 -11.04
N ASN A 212 -1.72 5.78 -11.38
CA ASN A 212 -2.56 4.83 -10.66
C ASN A 212 -2.12 3.41 -10.96
N ALA A 213 -2.05 2.57 -9.93
CA ALA A 213 -1.76 1.15 -10.04
C ALA A 213 -3.00 0.33 -9.64
N ALA A 214 -3.65 -0.28 -10.63
CA ALA A 214 -4.80 -1.16 -10.45
C ALA A 214 -4.82 -2.23 -11.55
N ALA A 215 -5.49 -3.36 -11.28
CA ALA A 215 -5.93 -4.28 -12.32
C ALA A 215 -6.91 -3.59 -13.27
N ALA A 216 -7.09 -4.16 -14.47
CA ALA A 216 -8.00 -3.61 -15.46
C ALA A 216 -9.49 -3.74 -15.08
N ASP A 217 -9.79 -4.57 -14.10
CA ASP A 217 -11.12 -4.86 -13.56
C ASP A 217 -11.24 -4.45 -12.10
N ALA A 218 -12.46 -4.47 -11.58
CA ALA A 218 -12.74 -4.24 -10.17
C ALA A 218 -13.77 -5.25 -9.67
N LEU A 219 -13.62 -5.70 -8.43
CA LEU A 219 -14.54 -6.64 -7.79
C LEU A 219 -15.17 -6.03 -6.56
N CYS A 220 -16.36 -6.52 -6.20
CA CYS A 220 -17.01 -6.19 -4.93
C CYS A 220 -16.70 -7.24 -3.84
N ILE A 221 -17.03 -6.93 -2.60
CA ILE A 221 -16.80 -7.82 -1.45
C ILE A 221 -17.50 -9.18 -1.64
N GLU A 222 -18.72 -9.17 -2.19
CA GLU A 222 -19.45 -10.42 -2.42
C GLU A 222 -18.70 -11.34 -3.38
N GLN A 223 -18.12 -10.80 -4.45
CA GLN A 223 -17.29 -11.54 -5.38
C GLN A 223 -15.97 -12.02 -4.74
N TRP A 224 -15.36 -11.23 -3.84
CA TRP A 224 -14.19 -11.70 -3.07
C TRP A 224 -14.53 -12.93 -2.24
N ILE A 225 -15.70 -12.93 -1.56
CA ILE A 225 -16.15 -14.07 -0.74
C ILE A 225 -16.36 -15.30 -1.62
N ASP A 226 -16.94 -15.15 -2.83
CA ASP A 226 -17.11 -16.27 -3.77
C ASP A 226 -15.76 -16.89 -4.16
N LEU A 227 -14.80 -16.04 -4.51
CA LEU A 227 -13.46 -16.48 -4.90
C LEU A 227 -12.71 -17.13 -3.74
N ILE A 228 -12.77 -16.55 -2.53
CA ILE A 228 -12.18 -17.13 -1.32
C ILE A 228 -12.82 -18.48 -1.01
N GLN A 229 -14.15 -18.56 -1.06
CA GLN A 229 -14.90 -19.81 -0.83
C GLN A 229 -14.48 -20.91 -1.81
N ALA A 230 -14.41 -20.57 -3.11
CA ALA A 230 -13.96 -21.50 -4.14
C ALA A 230 -12.52 -21.95 -3.92
N GLN A 231 -11.61 -21.02 -3.60
CA GLN A 231 -10.19 -21.30 -3.36
C GLN A 231 -9.96 -22.19 -2.13
N LEU A 232 -10.82 -22.06 -1.11
CA LEU A 232 -10.77 -22.88 0.10
C LEU A 232 -11.50 -24.24 -0.04
N GLY A 233 -12.11 -24.53 -1.19
CA GLY A 233 -12.88 -25.76 -1.42
C GLY A 233 -14.13 -25.87 -0.55
N MET A 234 -14.71 -24.76 -0.09
CA MET A 234 -15.84 -24.76 0.82
C MET A 234 -17.17 -24.85 0.06
N ARG A 235 -18.10 -25.72 0.52
CA ARG A 235 -19.42 -25.89 -0.13
C ARG A 235 -20.29 -24.63 -0.03
N ARG A 236 -20.30 -23.94 1.12
CA ARG A 236 -21.10 -22.72 1.37
C ARG A 236 -20.52 -21.93 2.51
N VAL A 237 -20.46 -20.60 2.33
CA VAL A 237 -20.12 -19.63 3.37
C VAL A 237 -21.32 -18.72 3.61
N ARG A 238 -21.77 -18.62 4.84
CA ARG A 238 -22.87 -17.71 5.24
C ARG A 238 -22.36 -16.28 5.18
N ARG A 239 -23.12 -15.39 4.55
CA ARG A 239 -22.81 -13.95 4.41
C ARG A 239 -23.67 -13.17 5.41
N LEU A 240 -23.00 -12.37 6.24
CA LEU A 240 -23.65 -11.53 7.23
C LEU A 240 -23.33 -10.06 6.92
N ARG A 241 -24.33 -9.35 6.39
CA ARG A 241 -24.23 -7.91 6.13
C ARG A 241 -24.43 -7.15 7.43
N ILE A 242 -23.49 -6.28 7.78
CA ILE A 242 -23.58 -5.45 8.97
C ILE A 242 -23.90 -4.02 8.52
N PRO A 243 -24.97 -3.38 9.01
CA PRO A 243 -25.26 -1.99 8.69
C PRO A 243 -24.06 -1.08 9.00
N LEU A 244 -23.81 -0.08 8.16
CA LEU A 244 -22.65 0.79 8.30
C LEU A 244 -22.67 1.67 9.57
N ALA A 245 -23.86 2.06 10.03
CA ALA A 245 -24.00 2.96 11.17
C ALA A 245 -23.37 2.38 12.46
N PRO A 246 -23.72 1.16 12.93
CA PRO A 246 -23.09 0.58 14.11
C PRO A 246 -21.59 0.33 13.92
N VAL A 247 -21.14 -0.06 12.72
CA VAL A 247 -19.69 -0.25 12.44
C VAL A 247 -18.95 1.08 12.56
N ARG A 248 -19.52 2.17 12.04
CA ARG A 248 -18.95 3.51 12.18
C ARG A 248 -18.88 3.97 13.63
N GLY A 249 -19.97 3.78 14.38
CA GLY A 249 -20.03 4.12 15.80
C GLY A 249 -18.97 3.37 16.61
N LEU A 250 -18.89 2.05 16.45
CA LEU A 250 -17.90 1.22 17.15
C LEU A 250 -16.47 1.58 16.74
N SER A 251 -16.22 1.83 15.46
CA SER A 251 -14.89 2.25 14.98
C SER A 251 -14.50 3.60 15.56
N TRP A 252 -15.42 4.54 15.67
CA TRP A 252 -15.19 5.83 16.31
C TRP A 252 -14.89 5.69 17.81
N LEU A 253 -15.70 4.91 18.54
CA LEU A 253 -15.52 4.63 19.97
C LEU A 253 -14.17 3.97 20.27
N THR A 254 -13.70 3.07 19.38
CA THR A 254 -12.40 2.39 19.52
C THR A 254 -11.25 3.21 18.93
N GLY A 255 -11.48 4.47 18.53
CA GLY A 255 -10.48 5.32 17.88
C GLY A 255 -9.93 4.70 16.59
N TYR A 256 -10.80 4.01 15.83
CA TYR A 256 -10.45 3.35 14.57
C TYR A 256 -9.38 2.25 14.70
N ARG A 257 -9.32 1.58 15.85
CA ARG A 257 -8.40 0.45 16.07
C ARG A 257 -8.83 -0.81 15.31
N LEU A 258 -10.14 -1.08 15.28
CA LEU A 258 -10.68 -2.27 14.63
C LEU A 258 -10.67 -2.16 13.11
N LEU A 259 -11.09 -1.00 12.59
CA LEU A 259 -11.13 -0.72 11.16
C LEU A 259 -10.80 0.76 10.95
N ALA A 260 -9.77 1.04 10.17
CA ALA A 260 -9.36 2.41 9.88
C ALA A 260 -10.47 3.15 9.09
N ARG A 261 -10.57 4.46 9.28
CA ARG A 261 -11.58 5.28 8.60
C ARG A 261 -11.53 5.13 7.08
N GLU A 262 -10.32 5.06 6.53
CA GLU A 262 -10.09 4.85 5.09
C GLU A 262 -10.64 3.51 4.61
N GLN A 263 -10.43 2.45 5.39
CA GLN A 263 -10.94 1.12 5.07
C GLN A 263 -12.47 1.09 5.08
N LEU A 264 -13.10 1.72 6.08
CA LEU A 264 -14.55 1.86 6.14
C LEU A 264 -15.12 2.59 4.92
N LEU A 265 -14.47 3.67 4.50
CA LEU A 265 -14.91 4.45 3.34
C LEU A 265 -14.78 3.64 2.05
N MET A 266 -13.66 2.95 1.87
CA MET A 266 -13.42 2.10 0.71
C MET A 266 -14.42 0.93 0.60
N LEU A 267 -14.78 0.31 1.74
CA LEU A 267 -15.77 -0.76 1.76
C LEU A 267 -17.20 -0.24 1.55
N ALA A 268 -17.46 1.01 1.92
CA ALA A 268 -18.80 1.61 1.89
C ALA A 268 -19.12 2.33 0.57
N ARG A 269 -18.14 2.62 -0.28
CA ARG A 269 -18.28 3.41 -1.51
C ARG A 269 -17.51 2.77 -2.65
N PRO A 270 -17.87 3.02 -3.91
CA PRO A 270 -17.05 2.65 -5.05
C PRO A 270 -15.63 3.22 -4.92
N HIS A 271 -14.63 2.44 -5.30
CA HIS A 271 -13.25 2.87 -5.31
C HIS A 271 -12.52 2.27 -6.52
N VAL A 272 -12.87 2.72 -7.70
CA VAL A 272 -12.28 2.26 -8.96
C VAL A 272 -11.28 3.29 -9.45
N LEU A 273 -10.11 2.83 -9.90
CA LEU A 273 -9.05 3.68 -10.41
C LEU A 273 -8.95 3.57 -11.94
N ALA A 274 -8.91 4.71 -12.59
CA ALA A 274 -8.48 4.85 -13.97
C ALA A 274 -6.96 4.68 -14.07
N ILE A 275 -6.45 3.93 -15.03
CA ILE A 275 -5.03 3.58 -15.17
C ILE A 275 -4.44 4.04 -16.52
N GLU A 276 -5.09 4.94 -17.23
CA GLU A 276 -4.73 5.38 -18.58
C GLU A 276 -3.30 5.93 -18.63
N GLU A 277 -2.89 6.74 -17.64
CA GLU A 277 -1.55 7.29 -17.58
C GLU A 277 -0.49 6.20 -17.40
N SER A 278 -0.81 5.16 -16.64
CA SER A 278 0.07 4.00 -16.45
C SER A 278 0.14 3.16 -17.72
N LEU A 279 -1.00 2.98 -18.42
CA LEU A 279 -1.05 2.30 -19.72
C LEU A 279 -0.23 3.06 -20.78
N ALA A 280 -0.25 4.40 -20.75
CA ALA A 280 0.51 5.24 -21.68
C ALA A 280 2.04 5.08 -21.53
N LEU A 281 2.53 4.64 -20.37
CA LEU A 281 3.95 4.27 -20.17
C LEU A 281 4.34 2.93 -20.81
N GLY A 282 3.39 2.23 -21.44
CA GLY A 282 3.59 0.86 -21.91
C GLY A 282 3.41 -0.21 -20.81
N TRP A 283 3.09 0.19 -19.58
CA TRP A 283 2.75 -0.76 -18.53
C TRP A 283 1.38 -1.38 -18.75
N ARG A 284 1.26 -2.66 -18.40
CA ARG A 284 -0.02 -3.40 -18.38
C ARG A 284 -0.07 -4.26 -17.12
N PRO A 285 -1.18 -4.26 -16.35
CA PRO A 285 -1.35 -5.20 -15.26
C PRO A 285 -1.45 -6.63 -15.82
N LEU A 286 -0.73 -7.56 -15.25
CA LEU A 286 -0.72 -8.96 -15.65
C LEU A 286 -1.74 -9.81 -14.88
N TYR A 287 -2.19 -9.31 -13.74
CA TYR A 287 -3.09 -10.02 -12.85
C TYR A 287 -4.46 -9.32 -12.82
N ASP A 288 -5.52 -10.08 -13.10
CA ASP A 288 -6.88 -9.63 -12.86
C ASP A 288 -7.23 -9.69 -11.36
N SER A 289 -8.29 -9.01 -10.95
CA SER A 289 -8.72 -8.96 -9.56
C SER A 289 -9.06 -10.34 -8.99
N ALA A 290 -9.59 -11.26 -9.83
CA ALA A 290 -9.90 -12.62 -9.41
C ALA A 290 -8.63 -13.42 -9.05
N ARG A 291 -7.58 -13.28 -9.85
CA ARG A 291 -6.28 -13.90 -9.57
C ARG A 291 -5.66 -13.33 -8.31
N ILE A 292 -5.73 -12.00 -8.11
CA ILE A 292 -5.21 -11.35 -6.91
C ILE A 292 -5.87 -11.92 -5.64
N VAL A 293 -7.19 -12.08 -5.64
CA VAL A 293 -7.92 -12.65 -4.49
C VAL A 293 -7.50 -14.10 -4.26
N ARG A 294 -7.42 -14.92 -5.33
CA ARG A 294 -7.04 -16.34 -5.23
C ARG A 294 -5.62 -16.52 -4.68
N ASP A 295 -4.65 -15.82 -5.24
CA ASP A 295 -3.24 -15.91 -4.82
C ASP A 295 -3.07 -15.46 -3.36
N THR A 296 -3.80 -14.41 -2.94
CA THR A 296 -3.80 -13.95 -1.55
C THR A 296 -4.46 -14.97 -0.62
N ALA A 297 -5.59 -15.55 -1.02
CA ALA A 297 -6.30 -16.54 -0.21
C ALA A 297 -5.50 -17.85 -0.08
N ASP A 298 -4.88 -18.31 -1.16
CA ASP A 298 -4.01 -19.49 -1.17
C ASP A 298 -2.84 -19.32 -0.21
N PHE A 299 -2.15 -18.19 -0.25
CA PHE A 299 -1.08 -17.85 0.68
C PHE A 299 -1.56 -17.89 2.14
N LEU A 300 -2.72 -17.32 2.44
CA LEU A 300 -3.30 -17.25 3.78
C LEU A 300 -3.91 -18.60 4.23
N HIS A 301 -4.20 -19.49 3.30
CA HIS A 301 -4.74 -20.83 3.59
C HIS A 301 -3.66 -21.83 3.97
N LYS A 302 -2.54 -21.81 3.30
CA LYS A 302 -1.41 -22.71 3.55
C LYS A 302 -0.86 -22.48 4.95
N PRO A 303 -0.58 -23.56 5.73
CA PRO A 303 0.13 -23.39 6.99
C PRO A 303 1.48 -22.74 6.70
N SER A 304 1.83 -21.75 7.53
CA SER A 304 3.07 -20.97 7.39
C SER A 304 4.29 -21.90 7.51
N HIS A 305 4.81 -22.37 6.40
CA HIS A 305 6.15 -22.97 6.30
C HIS A 305 7.23 -21.88 6.08
N HIS A 306 6.98 -20.66 6.54
CA HIS A 306 8.08 -19.73 6.66
C HIS A 306 8.69 -19.89 8.04
N PRO A 307 10.01 -20.11 8.13
CA PRO A 307 10.70 -19.90 9.38
C PRO A 307 10.35 -18.48 9.81
N VAL A 308 9.72 -18.36 10.96
CA VAL A 308 9.56 -17.08 11.66
C VAL A 308 10.98 -16.55 11.78
N ASP A 309 11.30 -15.47 11.06
CA ASP A 309 12.55 -14.75 11.28
C ASP A 309 12.58 -14.43 12.78
N PRO A 310 13.52 -15.03 13.56
CA PRO A 310 13.56 -14.85 14.99
C PRO A 310 13.85 -13.39 15.40
N GLY A 311 14.10 -12.49 14.43
CA GLY A 311 14.28 -11.05 14.63
C GLY A 311 12.99 -10.26 14.79
N VAL A 312 11.82 -10.80 14.39
CA VAL A 312 10.51 -10.21 14.72
C VAL A 312 9.98 -10.86 15.99
N ARG A 313 10.74 -10.76 17.09
CA ARG A 313 10.16 -10.96 18.41
C ARG A 313 8.98 -9.99 18.52
N ARG A 314 7.81 -10.56 18.76
CA ARG A 314 6.66 -9.88 19.32
C ARG A 314 7.18 -8.92 20.40
N GLN A 315 7.23 -7.64 20.11
CA GLN A 315 7.15 -6.64 21.17
C GLN A 315 5.69 -6.65 21.64
N ASN A 316 5.32 -7.78 22.24
CA ASN A 316 4.19 -7.96 23.10
C ASN A 316 4.78 -8.14 24.50
N THR A 317 4.96 -7.08 25.21
CA THR A 317 4.79 -6.89 26.65
C THR A 317 4.62 -5.41 26.88
#